data_46de1ebedf9e44511674625c2c322023
#
_entry.id   46de1ebedf9e44511674625c2c322023
#
_cell.length_a   1.000
_cell.length_b   1.000
_cell.length_c   1.000
_cell.angle_alpha   90.00
_cell.angle_beta   90.00
_cell.angle_gamma   90.00
#
_symmetry.space_group_name_H-M   'P 1'
#
loop_
_entity.id
_entity.type
_entity.pdbx_description
1 polymer ?
#
loop_
_entity_poly.entity_id
_entity_poly.type
_entity_poly.pdbx_seq_one_letter_code
_entity_poly.pdbx_strand_id
1 'polypeptide(L)'
;MLGMIGVAAHECGHINFSNFEKRRIYASGIREGILYPELPEPKNEEEKQVLGELQVCLEQKKEKELRVIRETLLYLHNILEDMYIEARQCAEYGGIVQKAIRFLGRWDMEQAESIRQMQEYGMDSLSIMKNVLLQYLRSKKVNDWERAGGIYMEMLERCKE
;
A
#
# COMPACT_ATOMS: atom_id res chain seq x y z
N MET A 1 4.74 -9.57 -25.19
CA MET A 1 3.31 -9.95 -25.32
C MET A 1 2.64 -10.21 -23.96
N LEU A 2 3.18 -11.12 -23.10
CA LEU A 2 2.56 -11.37 -21.78
C LEU A 2 2.43 -10.11 -20.91
N GLY A 3 3.44 -9.23 -20.88
CA GLY A 3 3.36 -7.97 -20.11
C GLY A 3 2.20 -7.08 -20.54
N MET A 4 1.98 -6.91 -21.85
CA MET A 4 0.86 -6.11 -22.35
C MET A 4 -0.51 -6.71 -21.97
N ILE A 5 -0.63 -8.04 -22.04
CA ILE A 5 -1.85 -8.73 -21.62
C ILE A 5 -2.03 -8.56 -20.10
N GLY A 6 -0.94 -8.62 -19.31
CA GLY A 6 -0.96 -8.41 -17.87
C GLY A 6 -1.46 -7.02 -17.50
N VAL A 7 -0.91 -5.98 -18.12
CA VAL A 7 -1.35 -4.59 -17.91
C VAL A 7 -2.83 -4.43 -18.31
N ALA A 8 -3.23 -4.90 -19.50
CA ALA A 8 -4.62 -4.80 -19.91
C ALA A 8 -5.58 -5.54 -18.96
N ALA A 9 -5.20 -6.73 -18.50
CA ALA A 9 -5.99 -7.49 -17.54
C ALA A 9 -6.08 -6.77 -16.18
N HIS A 10 -5.00 -6.16 -15.70
CA HIS A 10 -4.98 -5.35 -14.48
C HIS A 10 -5.96 -4.16 -14.59
N GLU A 11 -5.88 -3.37 -15.67
CA GLU A 11 -6.78 -2.24 -15.90
C GLU A 11 -8.26 -2.67 -16.02
N CYS A 12 -8.52 -3.77 -16.73
CA CYS A 12 -9.86 -4.36 -16.76
C CYS A 12 -10.32 -4.81 -15.36
N GLY A 13 -9.41 -5.24 -14.50
CA GLY A 13 -9.70 -5.57 -13.10
C GLY A 13 -10.25 -4.38 -12.34
N HIS A 14 -9.64 -3.21 -12.48
CA HIS A 14 -10.17 -1.97 -11.89
C HIS A 14 -11.58 -1.65 -12.39
N ILE A 15 -11.82 -1.74 -13.69
CA ILE A 15 -13.16 -1.47 -14.27
C ILE A 15 -14.21 -2.42 -13.68
N ASN A 16 -13.87 -3.70 -13.52
CA ASN A 16 -14.82 -4.74 -13.13
C ASN A 16 -15.04 -4.86 -11.62
N PHE A 17 -14.03 -4.58 -10.83
CA PHE A 17 -14.02 -4.93 -9.40
C PHE A 17 -13.76 -3.77 -8.44
N SER A 18 -13.27 -2.60 -8.92
CA SER A 18 -13.04 -1.44 -8.05
C SER A 18 -14.33 -0.69 -7.75
N ASN A 19 -14.43 -0.20 -6.51
CA ASN A 19 -15.51 0.70 -6.12
C ASN A 19 -15.02 2.15 -6.04
N PHE A 20 -14.94 2.82 -7.18
CA PHE A 20 -14.45 4.19 -7.28
C PHE A 20 -15.24 5.19 -6.44
N GLU A 21 -16.54 4.97 -6.24
CA GLU A 21 -17.37 5.86 -5.43
C GLU A 21 -17.00 5.76 -3.95
N LYS A 22 -16.89 4.56 -3.40
CA LYS A 22 -16.43 4.36 -2.01
C LYS A 22 -15.04 4.94 -1.80
N ARG A 23 -14.12 4.74 -2.75
CA ARG A 23 -12.78 5.33 -2.70
C ARG A 23 -12.83 6.86 -2.65
N ARG A 24 -13.69 7.48 -3.46
CA ARG A 24 -13.89 8.95 -3.47
C ARG A 24 -14.43 9.45 -2.13
N ILE A 25 -15.44 8.77 -1.59
CA ILE A 25 -16.04 9.10 -0.28
C ILE A 25 -14.98 9.01 0.83
N TYR A 26 -14.20 7.93 0.84
CA TYR A 26 -13.11 7.74 1.80
C TYR A 26 -12.05 8.84 1.71
N ALA A 27 -11.56 9.14 0.51
CA ALA A 27 -10.58 10.21 0.30
C ALA A 27 -11.08 11.60 0.69
N SER A 28 -12.37 11.88 0.48
CA SER A 28 -13.03 13.12 0.95
C SER A 28 -13.14 13.15 2.46
N GLY A 29 -13.56 12.05 3.09
CA GLY A 29 -13.68 11.94 4.54
C GLY A 29 -12.38 12.26 5.27
N ILE A 30 -11.25 11.71 4.79
CA ILE A 30 -9.93 12.01 5.39
C ILE A 30 -9.62 13.51 5.29
N ARG A 31 -9.94 14.16 4.17
CA ARG A 31 -9.71 15.61 4.00
C ARG A 31 -10.53 16.45 4.98
N GLU A 32 -11.68 15.95 5.38
CA GLU A 32 -12.57 16.60 6.37
C GLU A 32 -12.21 16.22 7.81
N GLY A 33 -11.17 15.42 8.03
CA GLY A 33 -10.75 14.94 9.34
C GLY A 33 -11.53 13.72 9.82
N ILE A 34 -12.19 13.01 8.90
CA ILE A 34 -12.94 11.78 9.19
C ILE A 34 -12.16 10.59 8.66
N LEU A 35 -11.79 9.66 9.53
CA LEU A 35 -11.22 8.36 9.13
C LEU A 35 -12.32 7.30 9.08
N TYR A 36 -12.29 6.52 8.02
CA TYR A 36 -13.17 5.36 7.86
C TYR A 36 -12.32 4.15 7.45
N PRO A 37 -12.46 3.00 8.11
CA PRO A 37 -13.28 2.74 9.30
C PRO A 37 -12.83 3.52 10.54
N GLU A 38 -13.57 3.44 11.65
CA GLU A 38 -13.21 4.07 12.93
C GLU A 38 -11.77 3.70 13.36
N LEU A 39 -11.14 4.58 14.11
CA LEU A 39 -9.81 4.34 14.66
C LEU A 39 -9.82 3.06 15.51
N PRO A 40 -8.82 2.19 15.36
CA PRO A 40 -8.75 0.94 16.13
C PRO A 40 -8.55 1.23 17.62
N GLU A 41 -8.95 0.29 18.46
CA GLU A 41 -8.61 0.33 19.88
C GLU A 41 -7.09 0.14 20.06
N PRO A 42 -6.41 0.99 20.84
CA PRO A 42 -4.98 0.87 21.06
C PRO A 42 -4.65 -0.38 21.90
N LYS A 43 -3.66 -1.15 21.48
CA LYS A 43 -3.20 -2.37 22.16
C LYS A 43 -2.18 -2.08 23.28
N ASN A 44 -1.55 -0.92 23.28
CA ASN A 44 -0.51 -0.51 24.23
C ASN A 44 -0.47 1.03 24.39
N GLU A 45 0.34 1.53 25.34
CA GLU A 45 0.43 2.96 25.62
C GLU A 45 1.06 3.76 24.48
N GLU A 46 1.98 3.18 23.71
CA GLU A 46 2.58 3.83 22.55
C GLU A 46 1.54 4.06 21.45
N GLU A 47 0.76 3.04 21.13
CA GLU A 47 -0.35 3.17 20.17
C GLU A 47 -1.41 4.17 20.63
N LYS A 48 -1.71 4.18 21.92
CA LYS A 48 -2.63 5.14 22.51
C LYS A 48 -2.13 6.58 22.37
N GLN A 49 -0.85 6.82 22.56
CA GLN A 49 -0.25 8.13 22.33
C GLN A 49 -0.36 8.53 20.87
N VAL A 50 0.04 7.66 19.94
CA VAL A 50 0.01 7.91 18.48
C VAL A 50 -1.42 8.17 18.01
N LEU A 51 -2.39 7.37 18.47
CA LEU A 51 -3.80 7.58 18.15
C LEU A 51 -4.33 8.92 18.71
N GLY A 52 -3.90 9.31 19.92
CA GLY A 52 -4.23 10.62 20.48
C GLY A 52 -3.67 11.77 19.64
N GLU A 53 -2.42 11.69 19.20
CA GLU A 53 -1.80 12.68 18.30
C GLU A 53 -2.52 12.75 16.95
N LEU A 54 -2.88 11.59 16.39
CA LEU A 54 -3.66 11.49 15.15
C LEU A 54 -5.03 12.14 15.31
N GLN A 55 -5.73 11.87 16.40
CA GLN A 55 -7.03 12.46 16.68
C GLN A 55 -6.94 13.99 16.78
N VAL A 56 -5.93 14.53 17.45
CA VAL A 56 -5.67 15.98 17.50
C VAL A 56 -5.45 16.55 16.09
N CYS A 57 -4.70 15.86 15.24
CA CYS A 57 -4.50 16.29 13.84
C CYS A 57 -5.81 16.33 13.05
N LEU A 58 -6.68 15.33 13.24
CA LEU A 58 -8.00 15.24 12.60
C LEU A 58 -8.94 16.36 13.07
N GLU A 59 -9.06 16.54 14.38
CA GLU A 59 -9.94 17.56 14.99
C GLU A 59 -9.51 18.99 14.64
N GLN A 60 -8.20 19.26 14.67
CA GLN A 60 -7.64 20.57 14.34
C GLN A 60 -7.51 20.81 12.83
N LYS A 61 -7.85 19.83 12.01
CA LYS A 61 -7.73 19.88 10.53
C LYS A 61 -6.39 20.39 10.05
N LYS A 62 -5.29 19.87 10.63
CA LYS A 62 -3.94 20.25 10.27
C LYS A 62 -3.65 19.83 8.82
N GLU A 63 -3.70 20.79 7.91
CA GLU A 63 -3.73 20.53 6.46
C GLU A 63 -2.51 19.73 5.96
N LYS A 64 -1.30 20.04 6.46
CA LYS A 64 -0.07 19.36 6.04
C LYS A 64 -0.06 17.90 6.49
N GLU A 65 -0.37 17.67 7.75
CA GLU A 65 -0.44 16.34 8.36
C GLU A 65 -1.54 15.51 7.73
N LEU A 66 -2.74 16.07 7.55
CA LEU A 66 -3.85 15.39 6.88
C LEU A 66 -3.52 15.02 5.44
N ARG A 67 -2.74 15.84 4.74
CA ARG A 67 -2.27 15.50 3.40
C ARG A 67 -1.37 14.27 3.41
N VAL A 68 -0.38 14.21 4.32
CA VAL A 68 0.53 13.06 4.44
C VAL A 68 -0.24 11.79 4.80
N ILE A 69 -1.15 11.87 5.78
CA ILE A 69 -2.03 10.76 6.19
C ILE A 69 -2.84 10.27 4.99
N ARG A 70 -3.51 11.18 4.29
CA ARG A 70 -4.33 10.84 3.12
C ARG A 70 -3.52 10.17 2.02
N GLU A 71 -2.36 10.74 1.65
CA GLU A 71 -1.51 10.18 0.60
C GLU A 71 -0.99 8.78 0.99
N THR A 72 -0.65 8.58 2.25
CA THR A 72 -0.22 7.27 2.75
C THR A 72 -1.35 6.25 2.72
N LEU A 73 -2.52 6.60 3.23
CA LEU A 73 -3.68 5.70 3.25
C LEU A 73 -4.17 5.36 1.84
N LEU A 74 -4.19 6.33 0.92
CA LEU A 74 -4.57 6.07 -0.48
C LEU A 74 -3.53 5.19 -1.19
N TYR A 75 -2.24 5.35 -0.87
CA TYR A 75 -1.20 4.47 -1.39
C TYR A 75 -1.39 3.03 -0.91
N LEU A 76 -1.62 2.82 0.38
CA LEU A 76 -1.90 1.49 0.93
C LEU A 76 -3.18 0.90 0.35
N HIS A 77 -4.23 1.71 0.21
CA HIS A 77 -5.48 1.29 -0.43
C HIS A 77 -5.23 0.81 -1.86
N ASN A 78 -4.41 1.53 -2.66
CA ASN A 78 -4.07 1.09 -4.01
C ASN A 78 -3.41 -0.28 -4.02
N ILE A 79 -2.40 -0.50 -3.15
CA ILE A 79 -1.72 -1.80 -3.08
C ILE A 79 -2.72 -2.93 -2.79
N LEU A 80 -3.60 -2.74 -1.81
CA LEU A 80 -4.58 -3.75 -1.42
C LEU A 80 -5.64 -3.97 -2.51
N GLU A 81 -6.06 -2.89 -3.17
CA GLU A 81 -6.99 -2.95 -4.29
C GLU A 81 -6.40 -3.70 -5.47
N ASP A 82 -5.14 -3.39 -5.85
CA ASP A 82 -4.42 -4.10 -6.92
C ASP A 82 -4.33 -5.61 -6.63
N MET A 83 -3.96 -5.98 -5.41
CA MET A 83 -3.94 -7.38 -5.00
C MET A 83 -5.31 -8.04 -5.10
N TYR A 84 -6.37 -7.35 -4.70
CA TYR A 84 -7.73 -7.85 -4.75
C TYR A 84 -8.21 -8.05 -6.19
N ILE A 85 -8.06 -7.03 -7.06
CA ILE A 85 -8.51 -7.13 -8.46
C ILE A 85 -7.72 -8.18 -9.24
N GLU A 86 -6.40 -8.28 -9.02
CA GLU A 86 -5.56 -9.29 -9.64
C GLU A 86 -5.96 -10.70 -9.21
N ALA A 87 -6.24 -10.91 -7.92
CA ALA A 87 -6.74 -12.19 -7.42
C ALA A 87 -8.10 -12.55 -8.03
N ARG A 88 -9.02 -11.59 -8.13
CA ARG A 88 -10.33 -11.76 -8.75
C ARG A 88 -10.21 -12.09 -10.23
N GLN A 89 -9.39 -11.35 -10.99
CA GLN A 89 -9.11 -11.61 -12.40
C GLN A 89 -8.54 -13.01 -12.62
N CYS A 90 -7.57 -13.41 -11.79
CA CYS A 90 -6.98 -14.75 -11.87
C CYS A 90 -7.99 -15.86 -11.57
N ALA A 91 -8.91 -15.65 -10.65
CA ALA A 91 -9.93 -16.63 -10.27
C ALA A 91 -11.02 -16.76 -11.35
N GLU A 92 -11.42 -15.64 -11.96
CA GLU A 92 -12.54 -15.61 -12.90
C GLU A 92 -12.14 -16.00 -14.32
N TYR A 93 -10.98 -15.53 -14.79
CA TYR A 93 -10.59 -15.73 -16.19
C TYR A 93 -9.50 -16.78 -16.40
N GLY A 94 -8.71 -17.14 -15.38
CA GLY A 94 -7.69 -18.20 -15.46
C GLY A 94 -6.74 -18.10 -16.66
N GLY A 95 -6.16 -19.23 -17.07
CA GLY A 95 -5.45 -19.41 -18.34
C GLY A 95 -4.35 -18.38 -18.63
N ILE A 96 -4.45 -17.70 -19.78
CA ILE A 96 -3.47 -16.70 -20.22
C ILE A 96 -3.51 -15.44 -19.38
N VAL A 97 -4.68 -15.02 -18.88
CA VAL A 97 -4.86 -13.86 -18.01
C VAL A 97 -4.10 -14.07 -16.70
N GLN A 98 -4.29 -15.21 -16.04
CA GLN A 98 -3.59 -15.54 -14.82
C GLN A 98 -2.07 -15.60 -15.02
N LYS A 99 -1.60 -16.20 -16.13
CA LYS A 99 -0.17 -16.25 -16.47
C LYS A 99 0.41 -14.85 -16.68
N ALA A 100 -0.34 -13.97 -17.35
CA ALA A 100 0.09 -12.62 -17.67
C ALA A 100 0.15 -11.72 -16.43
N ILE A 101 -0.85 -11.78 -15.54
CA ILE A 101 -0.86 -11.06 -14.26
C ILE A 101 0.31 -11.53 -13.37
N ARG A 102 0.51 -12.83 -13.24
CA ARG A 102 1.65 -13.37 -12.47
C ARG A 102 3.01 -13.02 -13.07
N PHE A 103 3.08 -12.91 -14.38
CA PHE A 103 4.30 -12.44 -15.06
C PHE A 103 4.56 -10.98 -14.73
N LEU A 104 3.54 -10.12 -14.86
CA LEU A 104 3.64 -8.68 -14.56
C LEU A 104 4.08 -8.46 -13.11
N GLY A 105 3.39 -9.06 -12.15
CA GLY A 105 3.73 -8.90 -10.73
C GLY A 105 5.15 -9.36 -10.37
N ARG A 106 5.66 -10.44 -10.99
CA ARG A 106 7.06 -10.85 -10.79
C ARG A 106 8.03 -9.86 -11.40
N TRP A 107 7.76 -9.44 -12.64
CA TRP A 107 8.60 -8.49 -13.34
C TRP A 107 8.70 -7.16 -12.60
N ASP A 108 7.59 -6.62 -12.11
CA ASP A 108 7.56 -5.40 -11.30
C ASP A 108 8.41 -5.53 -10.03
N MET A 109 8.33 -6.68 -9.34
CA MET A 109 9.11 -6.91 -8.12
C MET A 109 10.60 -7.14 -8.39
N GLU A 110 10.96 -7.72 -9.53
CA GLU A 110 12.36 -7.87 -9.96
C GLU A 110 13.00 -6.51 -10.29
N GLN A 111 12.19 -5.54 -10.75
CA GLN A 111 12.65 -4.17 -11.05
C GLN A 111 12.54 -3.23 -9.84
N ALA A 112 11.90 -3.65 -8.74
CA ALA A 112 11.72 -2.80 -7.57
C ALA A 112 13.06 -2.47 -6.91
N GLU A 113 13.23 -1.21 -6.57
CA GLU A 113 14.44 -0.71 -5.92
C GLU A 113 14.68 -1.37 -4.57
N SER A 114 15.93 -1.69 -4.27
CA SER A 114 16.32 -2.19 -2.96
C SER A 114 16.27 -1.06 -1.91
N ILE A 115 16.17 -1.42 -0.63
CA ILE A 115 16.22 -0.45 0.47
C ILE A 115 17.48 0.43 0.37
N ARG A 116 18.61 -0.17 0.05
CA ARG A 116 19.88 0.54 -0.10
C ARG A 116 19.85 1.56 -1.23
N GLN A 117 19.33 1.17 -2.39
CA GLN A 117 19.18 2.10 -3.53
C GLN A 117 18.26 3.28 -3.17
N MET A 118 17.14 3.02 -2.50
CA MET A 118 16.24 4.07 -2.04
C MET A 118 16.90 5.04 -1.06
N GLN A 119 17.75 4.52 -0.15
CA GLN A 119 18.55 5.34 0.77
C GLN A 119 19.61 6.17 0.02
N GLU A 120 20.30 5.57 -0.92
CA GLU A 120 21.30 6.26 -1.78
C GLU A 120 20.66 7.39 -2.60
N TYR A 121 19.39 7.24 -3.02
CA TYR A 121 18.61 8.29 -3.69
C TYR A 121 18.08 9.35 -2.73
N GLY A 122 18.33 9.22 -1.42
CA GLY A 122 17.87 10.17 -0.41
C GLY A 122 16.36 10.16 -0.17
N MET A 123 15.70 9.04 -0.41
CA MET A 123 14.27 8.90 -0.10
C MET A 123 14.03 8.97 1.41
N ASP A 124 12.94 9.62 1.82
CA ASP A 124 12.54 9.68 3.21
C ASP A 124 12.06 8.31 3.74
N SER A 125 12.12 8.13 5.06
CA SER A 125 11.81 6.85 5.71
C SER A 125 10.38 6.38 5.46
N LEU A 126 9.40 7.28 5.34
CA LEU A 126 8.02 6.93 5.05
C LEU A 126 7.87 6.39 3.62
N SER A 127 8.56 7.02 2.67
CA SER A 127 8.59 6.57 1.27
C SER A 127 9.26 5.22 1.13
N ILE A 128 10.37 4.98 1.83
CA ILE A 128 11.02 3.66 1.88
C ILE A 128 10.07 2.64 2.49
N MET A 129 9.44 2.93 3.63
CA MET A 129 8.50 2.01 4.28
C MET A 129 7.31 1.64 3.38
N LYS A 130 6.74 2.60 2.66
CA LYS A 130 5.68 2.33 1.67
C LYS A 130 6.14 1.35 0.59
N ASN A 131 7.36 1.50 0.07
CA ASN A 131 7.93 0.56 -0.90
C ASN A 131 8.22 -0.82 -0.29
N VAL A 132 8.72 -0.87 0.94
CA VAL A 132 8.91 -2.13 1.69
C VAL A 132 7.58 -2.88 1.82
N LEU A 133 6.52 -2.19 2.21
CA LEU A 133 5.17 -2.77 2.29
C LEU A 133 4.68 -3.27 0.94
N LEU A 134 4.84 -2.48 -0.12
CA LEU A 134 4.48 -2.89 -1.48
C LEU A 134 5.19 -4.19 -1.89
N GLN A 135 6.51 -4.24 -1.76
CA GLN A 135 7.31 -5.41 -2.11
C GLN A 135 6.89 -6.64 -1.30
N TYR A 136 6.73 -6.47 0.03
CA TYR A 136 6.32 -7.57 0.91
C TYR A 136 4.91 -8.07 0.61
N LEU A 137 3.95 -7.19 0.45
CA LEU A 137 2.56 -7.57 0.19
C LEU A 137 2.43 -8.30 -1.14
N ARG A 138 3.10 -7.82 -2.19
CA ARG A 138 3.00 -8.42 -3.53
C ARG A 138 3.83 -9.69 -3.71
N SER A 139 5.00 -9.82 -3.07
CA SER A 139 5.94 -10.92 -3.33
C SER A 139 6.36 -11.72 -2.10
N LYS A 140 6.01 -11.27 -0.90
CA LYS A 140 6.52 -11.78 0.39
C LYS A 140 8.04 -11.67 0.53
N LYS A 141 8.67 -10.82 -0.28
CA LYS A 141 10.11 -10.54 -0.28
C LYS A 141 10.33 -9.03 -0.35
N VAL A 142 11.44 -8.59 0.19
CA VAL A 142 11.91 -7.20 0.09
C VAL A 142 13.35 -7.24 -0.38
N ASN A 143 13.68 -6.47 -1.40
CA ASN A 143 15.01 -6.43 -1.98
C ASN A 143 16.02 -5.87 -0.97
N ASP A 144 17.16 -6.57 -0.81
CA ASP A 144 18.25 -6.26 0.13
C ASP A 144 17.83 -6.27 1.63
N TRP A 145 16.79 -7.06 1.97
CA TRP A 145 16.21 -7.13 3.31
C TRP A 145 17.23 -7.50 4.40
N GLU A 146 18.02 -8.54 4.16
CA GLU A 146 18.98 -9.04 5.14
C GLU A 146 20.10 -8.05 5.48
N ARG A 147 20.43 -7.16 4.54
CA ARG A 147 21.55 -6.22 4.66
C ARG A 147 21.14 -4.81 5.08
N ALA A 148 19.99 -4.36 4.62
CA ALA A 148 19.54 -2.99 4.77
C ALA A 148 18.17 -2.85 5.45
N GLY A 149 17.55 -3.95 5.90
CA GLY A 149 16.24 -3.95 6.54
C GLY A 149 16.15 -3.06 7.77
N GLY A 150 17.11 -3.20 8.70
CA GLY A 150 17.23 -2.30 9.86
C GLY A 150 15.90 -2.01 10.55
N ILE A 151 15.60 -0.73 10.73
CA ILE A 151 14.35 -0.24 11.35
C ILE A 151 13.10 -0.69 10.60
N TYR A 152 13.17 -0.91 9.29
CA TYR A 152 12.02 -1.34 8.48
C TYR A 152 11.59 -2.77 8.81
N MET A 153 12.49 -3.61 9.34
CA MET A 153 12.16 -4.98 9.78
C MET A 153 11.17 -4.93 10.94
N GLU A 154 11.44 -4.13 11.94
CA GLU A 154 10.56 -3.96 13.10
C GLU A 154 9.21 -3.37 12.67
N MET A 155 9.22 -2.32 11.86
CA MET A 155 8.01 -1.69 11.35
C MET A 155 7.16 -2.68 10.53
N LEU A 156 7.79 -3.52 9.69
CA LEU A 156 7.07 -4.52 8.91
C LEU A 156 6.47 -5.63 9.79
N GLU A 157 7.19 -6.10 10.81
CA GLU A 157 6.65 -7.11 11.74
C GLU A 157 5.39 -6.58 12.46
N ARG A 158 5.41 -5.33 12.91
CA ARG A 158 4.24 -4.66 13.51
C ARG A 158 3.05 -4.54 12.56
N CYS A 159 3.28 -4.43 11.25
CA CYS A 159 2.21 -4.41 10.24
C CYS A 159 1.61 -5.79 9.93
N LYS A 160 2.23 -6.89 10.41
CA LYS A 160 1.73 -8.26 10.19
C LYS A 160 0.74 -8.72 11.26
N GLU A 161 0.70 -8.06 12.41
CA GLU A 161 -0.20 -8.32 13.54
C GLU A 161 -1.59 -7.70 13.31
#